data_6d8f25bcffe06a7ad69e74b436d33f2d
#
_entry.id   6d8f25bcffe06a7ad69e74b436d33f2d
#
_cell.length_a   1.000
_cell.length_b   1.000
_cell.length_c   1.000
_cell.angle_alpha   90.00
_cell.angle_beta   90.00
_cell.angle_gamma   90.00
#
_symmetry.space_group_name_H-M   'P 1'
#
loop_
_entity.id
_entity.type
_entity.pdbx_description
1 polymer ?
#
loop_
_entity_poly.entity_id
_entity_poly.type
_entity_poly.pdbx_seq_one_letter_code
_entity_poly.pdbx_strand_id
1 'polypeptide(L)'
;MIVTILISLVLVFAALKLGAVGVLAYNLIRLFVGSLAYLAILATFFYLYAFKWLDKHEGVISGFLSFFAGVLLIFQAFFVSSLHLDNNGIKVTFSRIMADLIHLRVESFAGGGMIGALLYAPISFLFSNIGSYFIGLLFIGLGILLMSPYSIYDLFEKGSEAFHASMEKRKERREQKFLEKEARAAEEAAAAEREQEEASAILPTPLSMEGHPVDPETGEVLAEEPFTESFPEAEIVAPATPEIYLPDEEWP
;
A
#
# COMPACT_ATOMS: atom_id res chain seq x y z
N MET A 1 8.47 30.94 33.76
CA MET A 1 9.01 29.70 34.31
C MET A 1 8.02 28.91 35.16
N ILE A 2 7.44 29.50 36.22
CA ILE A 2 6.51 28.77 37.10
C ILE A 2 5.30 28.20 36.33
N VAL A 3 4.68 28.99 35.46
CA VAL A 3 3.52 28.57 34.64
C VAL A 3 3.90 27.40 33.71
N THR A 4 5.06 27.44 33.09
CA THR A 4 5.56 26.37 32.20
C THR A 4 5.73 25.05 32.97
N ILE A 5 6.30 25.12 34.19
CA ILE A 5 6.47 23.96 35.05
C ILE A 5 5.12 23.39 35.46
N LEU A 6 4.16 24.25 35.85
CA LEU A 6 2.83 23.83 36.26
C LEU A 6 2.07 23.14 35.10
N ILE A 7 2.10 23.73 33.90
CA ILE A 7 1.49 23.13 32.71
C ILE A 7 2.17 21.78 32.38
N SER A 8 3.51 21.73 32.42
CA SER A 8 4.25 20.47 32.18
C SER A 8 3.85 19.39 33.18
N LEU A 9 3.69 19.74 34.46
CA LEU A 9 3.26 18.80 35.48
C LEU A 9 1.87 18.24 35.17
N VAL A 10 0.90 19.11 34.85
CA VAL A 10 -0.46 18.69 34.48
C VAL A 10 -0.45 17.79 33.24
N LEU A 11 0.37 18.11 32.22
CA LEU A 11 0.51 17.28 31.04
C LEU A 11 1.10 15.91 31.33
N VAL A 12 2.08 15.81 32.24
CA VAL A 12 2.63 14.51 32.70
C VAL A 12 1.55 13.70 33.40
N PHE A 13 0.78 14.31 34.33
CA PHE A 13 -0.33 13.63 34.99
C PHE A 13 -1.39 13.16 33.99
N ALA A 14 -1.69 13.96 32.97
CA ALA A 14 -2.61 13.60 31.90
C ALA A 14 -2.06 12.43 31.05
N ALA A 15 -0.79 12.50 30.62
CA ALA A 15 -0.16 11.47 29.80
C ALA A 15 -0.11 10.11 30.51
N LEU A 16 0.20 10.11 31.80
CA LEU A 16 0.26 8.91 32.64
C LEU A 16 -1.10 8.50 33.22
N LYS A 17 -2.15 9.33 33.02
CA LYS A 17 -3.49 9.13 33.57
C LYS A 17 -3.48 8.90 35.09
N LEU A 18 -2.66 9.66 35.81
CA LEU A 18 -2.47 9.49 37.23
C LEU A 18 -3.67 10.01 38.02
N GLY A 19 -4.40 9.07 38.61
CA GLY A 19 -5.57 9.36 39.44
C GLY A 19 -6.70 10.04 38.67
N ALA A 20 -7.72 10.52 39.38
CA ALA A 20 -8.87 11.18 38.75
C ALA A 20 -8.49 12.48 38.01
N VAL A 21 -7.55 13.26 38.53
CA VAL A 21 -7.09 14.52 37.92
C VAL A 21 -6.38 14.27 36.59
N GLY A 22 -5.51 13.25 36.51
CA GLY A 22 -4.82 12.91 35.29
C GLY A 22 -5.77 12.41 34.21
N VAL A 23 -6.72 11.55 34.56
CA VAL A 23 -7.76 11.05 33.66
C VAL A 23 -8.67 12.20 33.17
N LEU A 24 -9.05 13.13 34.06
CA LEU A 24 -9.85 14.30 33.73
C LEU A 24 -9.11 15.20 32.74
N ALA A 25 -7.85 15.54 33.04
CA ALA A 25 -7.02 16.38 32.17
C ALA A 25 -6.81 15.71 30.78
N TYR A 26 -6.56 14.40 30.77
CA TYR A 26 -6.44 13.66 29.52
C TYR A 26 -7.73 13.68 28.70
N ASN A 27 -8.87 13.42 29.31
CA ASN A 27 -10.17 13.45 28.64
C ASN A 27 -10.55 14.85 28.16
N LEU A 28 -10.13 15.90 28.88
CA LEU A 28 -10.33 17.28 28.45
C LEU A 28 -9.53 17.57 27.16
N ILE A 29 -8.27 17.15 27.09
CA ILE A 29 -7.47 17.27 25.85
C ILE A 29 -8.11 16.41 24.75
N ARG A 30 -8.55 15.22 25.09
CA ARG A 30 -9.21 14.30 24.16
C ARG A 30 -10.53 14.83 23.63
N LEU A 31 -11.25 15.66 24.37
CA LEU A 31 -12.45 16.34 23.89
C LEU A 31 -12.16 17.17 22.64
N PHE A 32 -11.01 17.86 22.61
CA PHE A 32 -10.63 18.68 21.47
C PHE A 32 -10.04 17.87 20.31
N VAL A 33 -9.08 16.98 20.60
CA VAL A 33 -8.26 16.31 19.57
C VAL A 33 -8.52 14.80 19.45
N GLY A 34 -9.49 14.28 20.18
CA GLY A 34 -9.90 12.89 20.12
C GLY A 34 -8.80 11.92 20.52
N SER A 35 -8.66 10.87 19.74
CA SER A 35 -7.67 9.80 19.95
C SER A 35 -6.22 10.25 19.78
N LEU A 36 -6.00 11.44 19.23
CA LEU A 36 -4.68 12.06 19.05
C LEU A 36 -4.20 12.84 20.31
N ALA A 37 -4.84 12.65 21.44
CA ALA A 37 -4.51 13.36 22.69
C ALA A 37 -3.03 13.22 23.09
N TYR A 38 -2.43 12.04 22.91
CA TYR A 38 -0.99 11.85 23.19
C TYR A 38 -0.10 12.67 22.26
N LEU A 39 -0.46 12.74 20.97
CA LEU A 39 0.27 13.57 20.01
C LEU A 39 0.14 15.06 20.36
N ALA A 40 -1.04 15.49 20.80
CA ALA A 40 -1.28 16.87 21.24
C ALA A 40 -0.48 17.20 22.52
N ILE A 41 -0.39 16.28 23.48
CA ILE A 41 0.45 16.43 24.68
C ILE A 41 1.92 16.58 24.29
N LEU A 42 2.42 15.70 23.41
CA LEU A 42 3.81 15.76 22.92
C LEU A 42 4.09 17.08 22.19
N ALA A 43 3.16 17.50 21.33
CA ALA A 43 3.24 18.77 20.61
C ALA A 43 3.28 19.97 21.56
N THR A 44 2.46 19.94 22.61
CA THR A 44 2.44 21.02 23.62
C THR A 44 3.76 21.05 24.42
N PHE A 45 4.34 19.89 24.76
CA PHE A 45 5.67 19.85 25.35
C PHE A 45 6.73 20.45 24.42
N PHE A 46 6.72 20.03 23.18
CA PHE A 46 7.66 20.58 22.19
C PHE A 46 7.51 22.10 22.06
N TYR A 47 6.28 22.60 21.97
CA TYR A 47 5.99 24.03 21.90
C TYR A 47 6.52 24.77 23.15
N LEU A 48 6.27 24.26 24.36
CA LEU A 48 6.69 24.92 25.60
C LEU A 48 8.23 25.05 25.72
N TYR A 49 8.98 24.04 25.28
CA TYR A 49 10.42 24.02 25.42
C TYR A 49 11.16 24.58 24.20
N ALA A 50 10.57 24.45 23.00
CA ALA A 50 11.16 24.92 21.76
C ALA A 50 10.63 26.31 21.34
N PHE A 51 9.85 26.99 22.17
CA PHE A 51 9.19 28.27 21.85
C PHE A 51 10.17 29.31 21.28
N LYS A 52 11.33 29.49 21.89
CA LYS A 52 12.37 30.44 21.45
C LYS A 52 12.96 30.11 20.08
N TRP A 53 12.94 28.82 19.72
CA TRP A 53 13.41 28.36 18.42
C TRP A 53 12.30 28.51 17.38
N LEU A 54 11.05 28.20 17.75
CA LEU A 54 9.89 28.35 16.88
C LEU A 54 9.65 29.82 16.50
N ASP A 55 9.82 30.75 17.44
CA ASP A 55 9.63 32.18 17.22
C ASP A 55 10.58 32.76 16.15
N LYS A 56 11.72 32.13 15.94
CA LYS A 56 12.68 32.52 14.90
C LYS A 56 12.36 31.98 13.49
N HIS A 57 11.45 31.01 13.41
CA HIS A 57 11.13 30.35 12.15
C HIS A 57 9.69 30.63 11.78
N GLU A 58 9.48 31.67 11.01
CA GLU A 58 8.17 32.02 10.48
C GLU A 58 7.65 30.85 9.63
N GLY A 59 6.38 30.48 9.85
CA GLY A 59 5.74 29.40 9.11
C GLY A 59 5.72 28.04 9.81
N VAL A 60 6.65 27.74 10.73
CA VAL A 60 6.68 26.43 11.42
C VAL A 60 5.39 26.22 12.24
N ILE A 61 4.91 27.24 12.94
CA ILE A 61 3.68 27.13 13.74
C ILE A 61 2.46 26.95 12.82
N SER A 62 2.36 27.75 11.75
CA SER A 62 1.28 27.64 10.77
C SER A 62 1.30 26.30 10.04
N GLY A 63 2.50 25.82 9.69
CA GLY A 63 2.70 24.52 9.07
C GLY A 63 2.31 23.38 10.00
N PHE A 64 2.72 23.45 11.27
CA PHE A 64 2.33 22.47 12.27
C PHE A 64 0.82 22.45 12.51
N LEU A 65 0.17 23.61 12.57
CA LEU A 65 -1.28 23.72 12.73
C LEU A 65 -2.01 23.11 11.53
N SER A 66 -1.56 23.40 10.31
CA SER A 66 -2.11 22.81 9.08
C SER A 66 -1.93 21.29 9.05
N PHE A 67 -0.72 20.79 9.35
CA PHE A 67 -0.42 19.37 9.45
C PHE A 67 -1.35 18.68 10.45
N PHE A 68 -1.47 19.26 11.65
CA PHE A 68 -2.29 18.68 12.72
C PHE A 68 -3.77 18.68 12.35
N ALA A 69 -4.27 19.75 11.71
CA ALA A 69 -5.65 19.81 11.21
C ALA A 69 -5.93 18.72 10.17
N GLY A 70 -4.99 18.46 9.25
CA GLY A 70 -5.10 17.37 8.28
C GLY A 70 -5.15 15.99 8.94
N VAL A 71 -4.32 15.74 9.94
CA VAL A 71 -4.33 14.49 10.71
C VAL A 71 -5.66 14.32 11.46
N LEU A 72 -6.14 15.36 12.13
CA LEU A 72 -7.45 15.34 12.84
C LEU A 72 -8.60 15.02 11.86
N LEU A 73 -8.57 15.61 10.67
CA LEU A 73 -9.57 15.38 9.64
C LEU A 73 -9.58 13.94 9.16
N ILE A 74 -8.41 13.35 8.89
CA ILE A 74 -8.28 11.95 8.46
C ILE A 74 -8.77 11.00 9.56
N PHE A 75 -8.37 11.22 10.81
CA PHE A 75 -8.83 10.41 11.93
C PHE A 75 -10.33 10.50 12.14
N GLN A 76 -10.92 11.68 11.92
CA GLN A 76 -12.37 11.84 11.99
C GLN A 76 -13.09 11.16 10.83
N ALA A 77 -12.58 11.27 9.61
CA ALA A 77 -13.12 10.58 8.44
C ALA A 77 -13.09 9.05 8.64
N PHE A 78 -11.98 8.54 9.17
CA PHE A 78 -11.84 7.12 9.52
C PHE A 78 -12.86 6.70 10.61
N PHE A 79 -13.04 7.52 11.64
CA PHE A 79 -13.99 7.27 12.71
C PHE A 79 -15.43 7.17 12.18
N VAL A 80 -15.85 8.13 11.35
CA VAL A 80 -17.19 8.15 10.75
C VAL A 80 -17.39 6.97 9.79
N SER A 81 -16.37 6.66 8.98
CA SER A 81 -16.40 5.51 8.07
C SER A 81 -16.52 4.18 8.81
N SER A 82 -15.74 3.99 9.87
CA SER A 82 -15.72 2.73 10.65
C SER A 82 -17.04 2.44 11.36
N LEU A 83 -17.82 3.48 11.68
CA LEU A 83 -19.08 3.35 12.41
C LEU A 83 -20.31 3.55 11.50
N HIS A 84 -20.11 3.75 10.20
CA HIS A 84 -21.17 4.04 9.22
C HIS A 84 -22.11 5.16 9.69
N LEU A 85 -21.51 6.25 10.21
CA LEU A 85 -22.25 7.39 10.75
C LEU A 85 -22.49 8.41 9.64
N ASP A 86 -23.67 8.43 9.02
CA ASP A 86 -23.94 9.32 7.90
C ASP A 86 -23.87 10.80 8.28
N ASN A 87 -24.69 11.31 9.19
CA ASN A 87 -24.72 12.74 9.54
C ASN A 87 -24.54 13.05 11.04
N ASN A 88 -24.34 12.05 11.88
CA ASN A 88 -24.31 12.21 13.33
C ASN A 88 -22.91 12.21 13.95
N GLY A 89 -21.84 12.36 13.13
CA GLY A 89 -20.45 12.27 13.59
C GLY A 89 -20.13 13.16 14.78
N ILE A 90 -20.58 14.43 14.77
CA ILE A 90 -20.37 15.39 15.87
C ILE A 90 -21.04 14.91 17.16
N LYS A 91 -22.34 14.53 17.08
CA LYS A 91 -23.09 14.07 18.25
C LYS A 91 -22.47 12.83 18.88
N VAL A 92 -22.11 11.86 18.05
CA VAL A 92 -21.51 10.59 18.53
C VAL A 92 -20.14 10.82 19.13
N THR A 93 -19.29 11.66 18.51
CA THR A 93 -17.99 12.03 19.08
C THR A 93 -18.16 12.69 20.44
N PHE A 94 -19.04 13.69 20.53
CA PHE A 94 -19.30 14.38 21.78
C PHE A 94 -19.87 13.46 22.87
N SER A 95 -20.89 12.66 22.54
CA SER A 95 -21.54 11.74 23.48
C SER A 95 -20.54 10.70 24.05
N ARG A 96 -19.69 10.12 23.19
CA ARG A 96 -18.69 9.15 23.64
C ARG A 96 -17.65 9.76 24.57
N ILE A 97 -17.12 10.93 24.22
CA ILE A 97 -16.11 11.59 25.05
C ILE A 97 -16.75 12.07 26.37
N MET A 98 -17.98 12.56 26.32
CA MET A 98 -18.69 12.99 27.52
C MET A 98 -18.99 11.83 28.46
N ALA A 99 -19.36 10.67 27.92
CA ALA A 99 -19.54 9.46 28.72
C ALA A 99 -18.22 9.02 29.40
N ASP A 100 -17.10 9.02 28.67
CA ASP A 100 -15.79 8.70 29.22
C ASP A 100 -15.36 9.73 30.28
N LEU A 101 -15.67 11.02 30.08
CA LEU A 101 -15.38 12.10 31.02
C LEU A 101 -16.15 11.91 32.35
N ILE A 102 -17.46 11.66 32.28
CA ILE A 102 -18.33 11.47 33.43
C ILE A 102 -17.92 10.23 34.23
N HIS A 103 -17.59 9.14 33.54
CA HIS A 103 -17.20 7.89 34.19
C HIS A 103 -15.71 7.81 34.53
N LEU A 104 -14.92 8.87 34.29
CA LEU A 104 -13.47 8.91 34.47
C LEU A 104 -12.75 7.70 33.81
N ARG A 105 -13.20 7.34 32.61
CA ARG A 105 -12.64 6.24 31.81
C ARG A 105 -12.00 6.77 30.52
N VAL A 106 -11.19 5.93 29.89
CA VAL A 106 -10.57 6.23 28.58
C VAL A 106 -10.67 4.95 27.76
N GLU A 107 -11.84 4.62 27.27
CA GLU A 107 -12.10 3.35 26.60
C GLU A 107 -12.52 3.54 25.12
N SER A 108 -13.26 4.62 24.82
CA SER A 108 -13.85 4.79 23.51
C SER A 108 -12.88 5.39 22.48
N PHE A 109 -12.90 4.89 21.23
CA PHE A 109 -12.24 5.59 20.13
C PHE A 109 -13.06 6.83 19.75
N ALA A 110 -12.43 8.00 19.73
CA ALA A 110 -13.10 9.30 19.56
C ALA A 110 -12.70 10.04 18.28
N GLY A 111 -12.07 9.36 17.31
CA GLY A 111 -11.66 9.98 16.06
C GLY A 111 -10.73 11.17 16.24
N GLY A 112 -10.99 12.26 15.51
CA GLY A 112 -10.27 13.53 15.60
C GLY A 112 -10.78 14.49 16.68
N GLY A 113 -11.66 14.03 17.59
CA GLY A 113 -12.28 14.86 18.61
C GLY A 113 -13.25 15.91 18.05
N MET A 114 -13.59 16.91 18.88
CA MET A 114 -14.51 17.97 18.48
C MET A 114 -13.95 18.85 17.35
N ILE A 115 -12.65 19.14 17.37
CA ILE A 115 -12.01 19.92 16.30
C ILE A 115 -12.05 19.14 14.99
N GLY A 116 -11.68 17.83 15.01
CA GLY A 116 -11.79 16.98 13.83
C GLY A 116 -13.22 16.86 13.31
N ALA A 117 -14.20 16.70 14.21
CA ALA A 117 -15.61 16.61 13.83
C ALA A 117 -16.15 17.91 13.22
N LEU A 118 -15.72 19.07 13.76
CA LEU A 118 -16.10 20.38 13.25
C LEU A 118 -15.49 20.67 11.87
N LEU A 119 -14.25 20.26 11.64
CA LEU A 119 -13.59 20.36 10.33
C LEU A 119 -14.21 19.37 9.33
N TYR A 120 -14.49 18.16 9.78
CA TYR A 120 -15.04 17.10 8.93
C TYR A 120 -16.44 17.40 8.41
N ALA A 121 -17.32 17.98 9.24
CA ALA A 121 -18.73 18.19 8.89
C ALA A 121 -18.92 19.01 7.59
N PRO A 122 -18.35 20.22 7.43
CA PRO A 122 -18.48 20.98 6.19
C PRO A 122 -17.75 20.32 5.01
N ILE A 123 -16.59 19.68 5.26
CA ILE A 123 -15.78 19.06 4.20
C ILE A 123 -16.50 17.81 3.66
N SER A 124 -17.04 16.99 4.53
CA SER A 124 -17.77 15.79 4.11
C SER A 124 -19.08 16.13 3.40
N PHE A 125 -19.73 17.23 3.77
CA PHE A 125 -20.90 17.72 3.07
C PHE A 125 -20.59 18.17 1.64
N LEU A 126 -19.44 18.83 1.42
CA LEU A 126 -19.04 19.33 0.10
C LEU A 126 -18.38 18.25 -0.78
N PHE A 127 -17.56 17.38 -0.20
CA PHE A 127 -16.65 16.49 -0.94
C PHE A 127 -16.87 15.01 -0.62
N SER A 128 -17.92 14.67 0.15
CA SER A 128 -18.16 13.31 0.65
C SER A 128 -17.05 12.83 1.59
N ASN A 129 -17.23 11.62 2.17
CA ASN A 129 -16.25 11.02 3.08
C ASN A 129 -14.89 10.76 2.39
N ILE A 130 -14.92 10.30 1.14
CA ILE A 130 -13.70 10.05 0.35
C ILE A 130 -12.94 11.36 0.10
N GLY A 131 -13.64 12.43 -0.25
CA GLY A 131 -13.04 13.75 -0.44
C GLY A 131 -12.40 14.32 0.83
N SER A 132 -12.94 13.99 2.01
CA SER A 132 -12.35 14.40 3.29
C SER A 132 -10.95 13.81 3.51
N TYR A 133 -10.66 12.60 3.05
CA TYR A 133 -9.31 12.03 3.09
C TYR A 133 -8.34 12.78 2.18
N PHE A 134 -8.78 13.14 0.96
CA PHE A 134 -7.94 13.92 0.03
C PHE A 134 -7.62 15.30 0.58
N ILE A 135 -8.61 15.99 1.14
CA ILE A 135 -8.41 17.31 1.76
C ILE A 135 -7.51 17.20 3.00
N GLY A 136 -7.68 16.16 3.82
CA GLY A 136 -6.80 15.90 4.96
C GLY A 136 -5.36 15.70 4.52
N LEU A 137 -5.12 14.92 3.46
CA LEU A 137 -3.79 14.70 2.90
C LEU A 137 -3.20 16.01 2.34
N LEU A 138 -4.02 16.85 1.70
CA LEU A 138 -3.60 18.16 1.20
C LEU A 138 -3.16 19.07 2.35
N PHE A 139 -3.92 19.13 3.46
CA PHE A 139 -3.54 19.87 4.65
C PHE A 139 -2.23 19.38 5.29
N ILE A 140 -2.02 18.05 5.31
CA ILE A 140 -0.74 17.45 5.76
C ILE A 140 0.40 17.89 4.85
N GLY A 141 0.23 17.78 3.53
CA GLY A 141 1.23 18.19 2.55
C GLY A 141 1.57 19.68 2.66
N LEU A 142 0.53 20.53 2.76
CA LEU A 142 0.69 21.97 2.98
C LEU A 142 1.40 22.25 4.30
N GLY A 143 1.06 21.52 5.37
CA GLY A 143 1.71 21.66 6.67
C GLY A 143 3.21 21.36 6.61
N ILE A 144 3.59 20.25 5.98
CA ILE A 144 5.00 19.86 5.78
C ILE A 144 5.73 20.92 4.94
N LEU A 145 5.07 21.43 3.91
CA LEU A 145 5.62 22.44 3.03
C LEU A 145 5.91 23.76 3.78
N LEU A 146 4.95 24.22 4.59
CA LEU A 146 5.10 25.43 5.42
C LEU A 146 6.16 25.28 6.53
N MET A 147 6.36 24.08 7.04
CA MET A 147 7.41 23.77 8.03
C MET A 147 8.79 23.67 7.41
N SER A 148 8.87 23.41 6.11
CA SER A 148 10.15 23.26 5.41
C SER A 148 10.82 24.61 5.20
N PRO A 149 12.12 24.76 5.53
CA PRO A 149 12.87 25.97 5.20
C PRO A 149 13.19 26.08 3.71
N TYR A 150 12.90 25.03 2.94
CA TYR A 150 13.15 25.01 1.50
C TYR A 150 11.99 25.66 0.74
N SER A 151 12.34 26.39 -0.32
CA SER A 151 11.36 26.92 -1.25
C SER A 151 10.56 25.76 -1.90
N ILE A 152 9.29 25.99 -2.22
CA ILE A 152 8.44 25.03 -2.95
C ILE A 152 9.16 24.51 -4.20
N TYR A 153 9.92 25.38 -4.87
CA TYR A 153 10.70 25.05 -6.05
C TYR A 153 11.80 24.03 -5.74
N ASP A 154 12.56 24.20 -4.66
CA ASP A 154 13.65 23.29 -4.28
C ASP A 154 13.13 21.90 -3.88
N LEU A 155 11.96 21.86 -3.23
CA LEU A 155 11.31 20.59 -2.87
C LEU A 155 10.78 19.84 -4.09
N PHE A 156 10.21 20.59 -5.06
CA PHE A 156 9.71 20.01 -6.29
C PHE A 156 10.86 19.54 -7.19
N GLU A 157 11.93 20.33 -7.27
CA GLU A 157 13.16 19.98 -8.01
C GLU A 157 13.81 18.73 -7.45
N LYS A 158 14.10 18.70 -6.14
CA LYS A 158 14.65 17.50 -5.47
C LYS A 158 13.71 16.29 -5.51
N GLY A 159 12.40 16.52 -5.40
CA GLY A 159 11.40 15.46 -5.53
C GLY A 159 11.36 14.87 -6.94
N SER A 160 11.43 15.72 -7.96
CA SER A 160 11.47 15.30 -9.36
C SER A 160 12.77 14.57 -9.69
N GLU A 161 13.91 15.06 -9.22
CA GLU A 161 15.21 14.39 -9.38
C GLU A 161 15.25 13.01 -8.71
N ALA A 162 14.74 12.90 -7.47
CA ALA A 162 14.67 11.62 -6.76
C ALA A 162 13.72 10.63 -7.46
N PHE A 163 12.62 11.14 -8.02
CA PHE A 163 11.68 10.33 -8.80
C PHE A 163 12.33 9.85 -10.11
N HIS A 164 12.97 10.74 -10.86
CA HIS A 164 13.70 10.39 -12.09
C HIS A 164 14.84 9.40 -11.83
N ALA A 165 15.64 9.62 -10.79
CA ALA A 165 16.71 8.69 -10.39
C ALA A 165 16.15 7.31 -9.99
N SER A 166 15.00 7.26 -9.33
CA SER A 166 14.35 5.99 -8.98
C SER A 166 13.78 5.24 -10.19
N MET A 167 13.25 5.98 -11.17
CA MET A 167 12.77 5.42 -12.44
C MET A 167 13.92 4.90 -13.30
N GLU A 168 15.03 5.61 -13.34
CA GLU A 168 16.24 5.22 -14.08
C GLU A 168 16.85 3.93 -13.50
N LYS A 169 17.00 3.85 -12.18
CA LYS A 169 17.40 2.60 -11.49
C LYS A 169 16.45 1.43 -11.75
N ARG A 170 15.16 1.68 -11.90
CA ARG A 170 14.19 0.62 -12.27
C ARG A 170 14.34 0.17 -13.71
N LYS A 171 14.65 1.09 -14.64
CA LYS A 171 14.94 0.74 -16.04
C LYS A 171 16.22 -0.07 -16.14
N GLU A 172 17.30 0.38 -15.52
CA GLU A 172 18.58 -0.34 -15.49
C GLU A 172 18.45 -1.76 -14.94
N ARG A 173 17.70 -1.93 -13.83
CA ARG A 173 17.42 -3.27 -13.27
C ARG A 173 16.59 -4.16 -14.20
N ARG A 174 15.71 -3.58 -15.01
CA ARG A 174 14.94 -4.35 -16.01
C ARG A 174 15.82 -4.76 -17.19
N GLU A 175 16.67 -3.87 -17.66
CA GLU A 175 17.62 -4.16 -18.72
C GLU A 175 18.64 -5.21 -18.30
N GLN A 176 19.19 -5.11 -17.09
CA GLN A 176 20.09 -6.13 -16.55
C GLN A 176 19.42 -7.51 -16.46
N LYS A 177 18.17 -7.58 -15.97
CA LYS A 177 17.42 -8.83 -15.93
C LYS A 177 17.07 -9.36 -17.31
N PHE A 178 16.87 -8.51 -18.28
CA PHE A 178 16.61 -8.91 -19.67
C PHE A 178 17.88 -9.52 -20.30
N LEU A 179 19.02 -8.82 -20.17
CA LEU A 179 20.32 -9.30 -20.63
C LEU A 179 20.74 -10.61 -19.95
N GLU A 180 20.49 -10.74 -18.65
CA GLU A 180 20.77 -11.98 -17.91
C GLU A 180 19.91 -13.15 -18.40
N LYS A 181 18.63 -12.91 -18.71
CA LYS A 181 17.75 -13.92 -19.30
C LYS A 181 18.18 -14.31 -20.70
N GLU A 182 18.58 -13.35 -21.51
CA GLU A 182 19.05 -13.60 -22.89
C GLU A 182 20.38 -14.39 -22.88
N ALA A 183 21.29 -14.03 -21.95
CA ALA A 183 22.53 -14.78 -21.76
C ALA A 183 22.30 -16.23 -21.32
N ARG A 184 21.37 -16.46 -20.38
CA ARG A 184 20.99 -17.82 -19.96
C ARG A 184 20.34 -18.62 -21.07
N ALA A 185 19.43 -17.99 -21.84
CA ALA A 185 18.79 -18.65 -22.98
C ALA A 185 19.80 -19.03 -24.07
N ALA A 186 20.79 -18.16 -24.32
CA ALA A 186 21.88 -18.44 -25.24
C ALA A 186 22.78 -19.58 -24.75
N GLU A 187 23.07 -19.63 -23.45
CA GLU A 187 23.86 -20.69 -22.84
C GLU A 187 23.13 -22.05 -22.85
N GLU A 188 21.81 -22.05 -22.57
CA GLU A 188 20.97 -23.25 -22.68
C GLU A 188 20.85 -23.73 -24.13
N ALA A 189 20.72 -22.83 -25.11
CA ALA A 189 20.69 -23.17 -26.53
C ALA A 189 22.03 -23.80 -26.98
N ALA A 190 23.17 -23.22 -26.57
CA ALA A 190 24.50 -23.75 -26.88
C ALA A 190 24.78 -25.07 -26.20
N ALA A 191 24.23 -25.32 -25.00
CA ALA A 191 24.31 -26.62 -24.33
C ALA A 191 23.48 -27.69 -25.06
N ALA A 192 22.26 -27.33 -25.50
CA ALA A 192 21.39 -28.23 -26.25
C ALA A 192 21.99 -28.58 -27.64
N GLU A 193 22.64 -27.64 -28.33
CA GLU A 193 23.35 -27.93 -29.58
C GLU A 193 24.53 -28.91 -29.36
N ARG A 194 25.29 -28.75 -28.28
CA ARG A 194 26.38 -29.68 -27.95
C ARG A 194 25.87 -31.11 -27.62
N GLU A 195 24.76 -31.22 -26.88
CA GLU A 195 24.12 -32.52 -26.62
C GLU A 195 23.62 -33.20 -27.90
N GLN A 196 23.06 -32.40 -28.86
CA GLN A 196 22.64 -32.94 -30.15
C GLN A 196 23.82 -33.36 -31.03
N GLU A 197 24.92 -32.62 -30.97
CA GLU A 197 26.14 -32.94 -31.73
C GLU A 197 26.81 -34.21 -31.17
N GLU A 198 26.86 -34.35 -29.83
CA GLU A 198 27.34 -35.61 -29.17
C GLU A 198 26.41 -36.78 -29.45
N ALA A 199 25.09 -36.57 -29.40
CA ALA A 199 24.13 -37.63 -29.73
C ALA A 199 24.23 -38.08 -31.21
N SER A 200 24.48 -37.14 -32.13
CA SER A 200 24.69 -37.44 -33.54
C SER A 200 26.02 -38.17 -33.83
N ALA A 201 27.05 -37.89 -33.02
CA ALA A 201 28.35 -38.57 -33.15
C ALA A 201 28.34 -40.04 -32.64
N ILE A 202 27.34 -40.39 -31.82
CA ILE A 202 27.21 -41.76 -31.24
C ILE A 202 26.31 -42.65 -32.11
N LEU A 203 25.57 -42.12 -33.10
CA LEU A 203 24.84 -42.98 -34.03
C LEU A 203 25.83 -43.73 -34.95
N PRO A 204 25.85 -45.04 -34.92
CA PRO A 204 26.64 -45.80 -35.90
C PRO A 204 26.09 -45.53 -37.31
N THR A 205 26.99 -45.27 -38.24
CA THR A 205 26.71 -45.13 -39.67
C THR A 205 25.67 -46.15 -40.08
N PRO A 206 24.58 -45.77 -40.77
CA PRO A 206 23.63 -46.75 -41.25
C PRO A 206 24.34 -47.70 -42.23
N LEU A 207 24.48 -48.96 -41.85
CA LEU A 207 24.88 -50.01 -42.76
C LEU A 207 23.87 -50.02 -43.93
N SER A 208 24.37 -49.70 -45.12
CA SER A 208 23.64 -49.89 -46.36
C SER A 208 23.28 -51.39 -46.45
N MET A 209 22.05 -51.75 -46.13
CA MET A 209 21.47 -53.02 -46.49
C MET A 209 20.96 -52.96 -47.93
N GLU A 210 21.82 -53.15 -48.84
CA GLU A 210 21.43 -53.69 -50.16
C GLU A 210 21.10 -55.13 -49.97
N GLY A 211 19.84 -55.48 -49.89
CA GLY A 211 19.35 -56.83 -49.80
C GLY A 211 17.85 -56.90 -49.95
N HIS A 212 17.34 -56.60 -51.13
CA HIS A 212 15.97 -56.99 -51.46
C HIS A 212 15.98 -58.51 -51.71
N PRO A 213 15.08 -59.29 -51.10
CA PRO A 213 14.88 -60.66 -51.40
C PRO A 213 14.32 -60.77 -52.83
N VAL A 214 15.13 -61.32 -53.70
CA VAL A 214 14.73 -61.64 -55.08
C VAL A 214 14.43 -63.10 -55.11
N ASP A 215 13.30 -63.49 -55.68
CA ASP A 215 12.97 -64.93 -55.90
C ASP A 215 14.00 -65.60 -56.83
N PRO A 216 14.63 -66.66 -56.39
CA PRO A 216 15.73 -67.27 -57.14
C PRO A 216 15.32 -67.94 -58.44
N GLU A 217 14.05 -68.17 -58.75
CA GLU A 217 13.59 -68.80 -59.98
C GLU A 217 13.03 -67.81 -61.04
N THR A 218 12.55 -66.63 -60.70
CA THR A 218 11.93 -65.75 -61.67
C THR A 218 12.54 -64.35 -61.77
N GLY A 219 13.37 -63.94 -60.79
CA GLY A 219 14.03 -62.61 -60.80
C GLY A 219 13.10 -61.43 -60.63
N GLU A 220 11.84 -61.64 -60.21
CA GLU A 220 10.89 -60.56 -59.92
C GLU A 220 10.93 -60.20 -58.44
N VAL A 221 10.88 -58.83 -58.18
CA VAL A 221 10.76 -58.23 -56.85
C VAL A 221 9.36 -58.50 -56.38
N LEU A 222 9.17 -59.24 -55.27
CA LEU A 222 7.89 -59.42 -54.63
C LEU A 222 7.43 -58.06 -54.08
N ALA A 223 6.39 -57.54 -54.68
CA ALA A 223 5.74 -56.31 -54.20
C ALA A 223 5.05 -56.63 -52.87
N GLU A 224 5.51 -56.03 -51.80
CA GLU A 224 4.80 -56.05 -50.52
C GLU A 224 3.50 -55.23 -50.66
N GLU A 225 2.40 -55.84 -50.25
CA GLU A 225 1.13 -55.17 -50.08
C GLU A 225 1.22 -54.02 -49.08
N PRO A 226 0.55 -52.89 -49.24
CA PRO A 226 0.61 -51.78 -48.32
C PRO A 226 -0.05 -52.18 -47.00
N PHE A 227 0.76 -52.23 -45.97
CA PHE A 227 0.32 -52.40 -44.56
C PHE A 227 -0.48 -51.14 -44.17
N THR A 228 -1.80 -51.24 -44.14
CA THR A 228 -2.67 -50.21 -43.57
C THR A 228 -2.74 -50.39 -42.08
N GLU A 229 -1.82 -49.79 -41.37
CA GLU A 229 -2.02 -49.54 -39.92
C GLU A 229 -3.05 -48.44 -39.75
N SER A 230 -4.26 -48.83 -39.33
CA SER A 230 -5.26 -47.90 -38.84
C SER A 230 -4.79 -47.39 -37.47
N PHE A 231 -4.31 -46.16 -37.44
CA PHE A 231 -4.14 -45.44 -36.18
C PHE A 231 -5.51 -45.18 -35.60
N PRO A 232 -5.74 -45.45 -34.29
CA PRO A 232 -6.96 -45.01 -33.64
C PRO A 232 -6.97 -43.47 -33.58
N GLU A 233 -8.02 -42.89 -34.14
CA GLU A 233 -8.31 -41.48 -34.12
C GLU A 233 -8.34 -40.99 -32.66
N ALA A 234 -7.32 -40.21 -32.27
CA ALA A 234 -7.28 -39.61 -30.95
C ALA A 234 -8.40 -38.55 -30.88
N GLU A 235 -9.43 -38.90 -30.12
CA GLU A 235 -10.53 -38.03 -29.74
C GLU A 235 -9.95 -36.77 -29.07
N ILE A 236 -9.95 -35.65 -29.78
CA ILE A 236 -9.57 -34.34 -29.25
C ILE A 236 -10.66 -33.93 -28.27
N VAL A 237 -10.43 -34.24 -26.98
CA VAL A 237 -11.24 -33.72 -25.88
C VAL A 237 -10.94 -32.21 -25.80
N ALA A 238 -11.91 -31.41 -26.23
CA ALA A 238 -11.87 -29.95 -26.05
C ALA A 238 -11.75 -29.62 -24.56
N PRO A 239 -10.89 -28.65 -24.17
CA PRO A 239 -10.77 -28.27 -22.77
C PRO A 239 -12.11 -27.70 -22.29
N ALA A 240 -12.61 -28.27 -21.20
CA ALA A 240 -13.82 -27.82 -20.51
C ALA A 240 -13.70 -26.33 -20.16
N THR A 241 -14.61 -25.52 -20.67
CA THR A 241 -14.80 -24.12 -20.24
C THR A 241 -15.12 -24.11 -18.75
N PRO A 242 -14.41 -23.35 -17.91
CA PRO A 242 -14.80 -23.23 -16.51
C PRO A 242 -16.16 -22.56 -16.41
N GLU A 243 -17.13 -23.27 -15.87
CA GLU A 243 -18.42 -22.67 -15.48
C GLU A 243 -18.17 -21.65 -14.38
N ILE A 244 -18.41 -20.37 -14.71
CA ILE A 244 -18.44 -19.29 -13.72
C ILE A 244 -19.73 -19.48 -12.91
N TYR A 245 -19.58 -20.01 -11.70
CA TYR A 245 -20.67 -20.07 -10.72
C TYR A 245 -20.96 -18.65 -10.24
N LEU A 246 -22.06 -18.07 -10.71
CA LEU A 246 -22.66 -16.86 -10.15
C LEU A 246 -23.54 -17.29 -8.97
N PRO A 247 -23.27 -16.89 -7.73
CA PRO A 247 -24.20 -17.12 -6.63
C PRO A 247 -25.43 -16.25 -6.83
N ASP A 248 -26.59 -16.87 -6.78
CA ASP A 248 -27.90 -16.21 -6.78
C ASP A 248 -27.97 -15.28 -5.56
N GLU A 249 -27.99 -13.98 -5.81
CA GLU A 249 -28.29 -12.97 -4.79
C GLU A 249 -29.79 -12.98 -4.50
N GLU A 250 -30.21 -13.73 -3.51
CA GLU A 250 -31.42 -13.40 -2.76
C GLU A 250 -31.02 -12.63 -1.50
N TRP A 251 -31.25 -11.32 -1.54
CA TRP A 251 -31.22 -10.47 -0.36
C TRP A 251 -32.64 -10.31 0.19
N PRO A 252 -32.86 -10.52 1.49
CA PRO A 252 -34.12 -10.16 2.13
C PRO A 252 -34.22 -8.65 2.38
#